data_d45d52497f17323214e59aa4ff053629
#
_entry.id   d45d52497f17323214e59aa4ff053629
#
_cell.length_a   1.000
_cell.length_b   1.000
_cell.length_c   1.000
_cell.angle_alpha   90.00
_cell.angle_beta   90.00
_cell.angle_gamma   90.00
#
_symmetry.space_group_name_H-M   'P 1'
#
loop_
_entity.id
_entity.type
_entity.pdbx_description
1 polymer ?
#
loop_
_entity_poly.entity_id
_entity_poly.type
_entity_poly.pdbx_seq_one_letter_code
_entity_poly.pdbx_strand_id
1 'polypeptide(L)'
;MIVIFAMRLLSRYFIREMILPFVFSLLMITFLLFINFLLRAIDRFLGKGLEIITILEYLFLNLAWIIALSVPMAVLLSTLMTFGRLSEDNEINAMRASGISFLSIIRAPILFGITVAMLLIIFNNFILPDMNFHARLLSGDIYRKRPGMNIEPGIFLDDLPNYSMIVGNKKGEIMYDIRIFSKGKQESQTSIHSKTGTLSTLSDAFLLTLYDGEIHELENKDYANYRRIIFNTHKIIIPADDLLLNRRDSSNRTDREMTVPMIMKKINNYEKKLSVVQSRLMGAFYRTLGDSILPNSLEDGINLISTAKSSIHSDTTLNNNVIRKKERQLRNLERQVKNEFGLITSYLKGKNKYLVEAHKKFSIPFACFLFVLLGAPLGVMAKRGGFAVSTSLSFGFFLLYYVLLIGGEELADRNQVSPEIGMWAPNLVLMIVALYLILNTIRERAPISILSFFKKGSN
;
A
#
# COMPACT_ATOMS: atom_id res chain seq x y z
N MET A 1 -41.23 -20.86 -24.78
CA MET A 1 -41.51 -20.86 -23.34
C MET A 1 -40.67 -21.89 -22.56
N ILE A 2 -40.61 -23.17 -22.97
CA ILE A 2 -39.87 -24.26 -22.31
C ILE A 2 -38.35 -23.94 -22.20
N VAL A 3 -37.71 -23.43 -23.26
CA VAL A 3 -36.27 -23.10 -23.30
C VAL A 3 -35.93 -21.98 -22.30
N ILE A 4 -36.77 -20.96 -22.19
CA ILE A 4 -36.55 -19.84 -21.24
C ILE A 4 -36.72 -20.35 -19.80
N PHE A 5 -37.66 -21.23 -19.56
CA PHE A 5 -37.86 -21.83 -18.22
C PHE A 5 -36.69 -22.75 -17.84
N ALA A 6 -36.21 -23.59 -18.75
CA ALA A 6 -35.04 -24.44 -18.56
C ALA A 6 -33.77 -23.63 -18.29
N MET A 7 -33.58 -22.52 -19.01
CA MET A 7 -32.44 -21.60 -18.76
C MET A 7 -32.52 -20.94 -17.39
N ARG A 8 -33.71 -20.59 -16.88
CA ARG A 8 -33.88 -20.06 -15.51
C ARG A 8 -33.56 -21.10 -14.45
N LEU A 9 -33.97 -22.33 -14.63
CA LEU A 9 -33.66 -23.45 -13.72
C LEU A 9 -32.16 -23.71 -13.68
N LEU A 10 -31.52 -23.80 -14.85
CA LEU A 10 -30.08 -23.99 -14.96
C LEU A 10 -29.28 -22.85 -14.27
N SER A 11 -29.69 -21.60 -14.51
CA SER A 11 -29.04 -20.45 -13.88
C SER A 11 -29.14 -20.48 -12.34
N ARG A 12 -30.36 -20.80 -11.83
CA ARG A 12 -30.58 -20.95 -10.38
C ARG A 12 -29.76 -22.09 -9.78
N TYR A 13 -29.63 -23.20 -10.50
CA TYR A 13 -28.81 -24.35 -10.10
C TYR A 13 -27.34 -23.94 -9.95
N PHE A 14 -26.72 -23.37 -11.01
CA PHE A 14 -25.33 -22.97 -10.95
C PHE A 14 -25.05 -21.93 -9.85
N ILE A 15 -25.92 -20.92 -9.69
CA ILE A 15 -25.74 -19.92 -8.63
C ILE A 15 -25.76 -20.59 -7.24
N ARG A 16 -26.73 -21.49 -7.02
CA ARG A 16 -26.83 -22.24 -5.74
C ARG A 16 -25.60 -23.09 -5.46
N GLU A 17 -25.08 -23.76 -6.50
CA GLU A 17 -23.89 -24.59 -6.40
C GLU A 17 -22.59 -23.78 -6.19
N MET A 18 -22.56 -22.52 -6.60
CA MET A 18 -21.40 -21.65 -6.41
C MET A 18 -21.37 -20.94 -5.06
N ILE A 19 -22.54 -20.64 -4.46
CA ILE A 19 -22.60 -19.84 -3.22
C ILE A 19 -21.86 -20.53 -2.08
N LEU A 20 -22.10 -21.81 -1.84
CA LEU A 20 -21.48 -22.53 -0.73
C LEU A 20 -19.95 -22.64 -0.89
N PRO A 21 -19.40 -23.09 -2.04
CA PRO A 21 -17.96 -23.03 -2.28
C PRO A 21 -17.38 -21.61 -2.18
N PHE A 22 -18.12 -20.57 -2.61
CA PHE A 22 -17.67 -19.19 -2.53
C PHE A 22 -17.52 -18.72 -1.07
N VAL A 23 -18.56 -18.95 -0.25
CA VAL A 23 -18.51 -18.58 1.18
C VAL A 23 -17.39 -19.35 1.90
N PHE A 24 -17.27 -20.65 1.65
CA PHE A 24 -16.19 -21.46 2.22
C PHE A 24 -14.80 -20.95 1.79
N SER A 25 -14.60 -20.70 0.50
CA SER A 25 -13.34 -20.20 -0.05
C SER A 25 -13.01 -18.81 0.50
N LEU A 26 -14.01 -17.93 0.62
CA LEU A 26 -13.84 -16.59 1.17
C LEU A 26 -13.42 -16.64 2.63
N LEU A 27 -14.09 -17.45 3.44
CA LEU A 27 -13.73 -17.61 4.86
C LEU A 27 -12.35 -18.22 5.01
N MET A 28 -12.03 -19.28 4.26
CA MET A 28 -10.74 -19.96 4.30
C MET A 28 -9.59 -19.01 3.93
N ILE A 29 -9.71 -18.29 2.79
CA ILE A 29 -8.66 -17.40 2.32
C ILE A 29 -8.52 -16.20 3.25
N THR A 30 -9.64 -15.61 3.68
CA THR A 30 -9.63 -14.50 4.64
C THR A 30 -8.96 -14.92 5.94
N PHE A 31 -9.26 -16.12 6.46
CA PHE A 31 -8.66 -16.66 7.67
C PHE A 31 -7.13 -16.87 7.53
N LEU A 32 -6.67 -17.43 6.40
CA LEU A 32 -5.24 -17.61 6.14
C LEU A 32 -4.49 -16.28 6.08
N LEU A 33 -5.04 -15.29 5.38
CA LEU A 33 -4.44 -13.95 5.29
C LEU A 33 -4.51 -13.23 6.65
N PHE A 34 -5.60 -13.41 7.39
CA PHE A 34 -5.78 -12.82 8.71
C PHE A 34 -4.80 -13.38 9.73
N ILE A 35 -4.55 -14.70 9.76
CA ILE A 35 -3.52 -15.29 10.63
C ILE A 35 -2.14 -14.70 10.32
N ASN A 36 -1.76 -14.61 9.05
CA ASN A 36 -0.48 -14.01 8.65
C ASN A 36 -0.38 -12.54 9.11
N PHE A 37 -1.48 -11.78 8.98
CA PHE A 37 -1.55 -10.42 9.51
C PHE A 37 -1.45 -10.40 11.04
N LEU A 38 -2.18 -11.27 11.74
CA LEU A 38 -2.21 -11.36 13.20
C LEU A 38 -0.80 -11.65 13.76
N LEU A 39 -0.07 -12.60 13.19
CA LEU A 39 1.29 -12.92 13.61
C LEU A 39 2.23 -11.70 13.55
N ARG A 40 2.10 -10.88 12.52
CA ARG A 40 2.88 -9.62 12.41
C ARG A 40 2.37 -8.51 13.31
N ALA A 41 1.09 -8.54 13.68
CA ALA A 41 0.47 -7.52 14.52
C ALA A 41 0.74 -7.76 16.02
N ILE A 42 0.93 -9.01 16.45
CA ILE A 42 1.20 -9.39 17.84
C ILE A 42 2.38 -8.60 18.41
N ASP A 43 3.49 -8.51 17.68
CA ASP A 43 4.69 -7.76 18.11
C ASP A 43 4.41 -6.28 18.41
N ARG A 44 3.36 -5.71 17.80
CA ARG A 44 2.97 -4.32 18.02
C ARG A 44 2.15 -4.12 19.29
N PHE A 45 1.56 -5.18 19.83
CA PHE A 45 0.70 -5.14 21.00
C PHE A 45 1.40 -5.59 22.28
N LEU A 46 2.41 -6.47 22.15
CA LEU A 46 3.14 -7.03 23.27
C LEU A 46 3.80 -5.91 24.09
N GLY A 47 3.63 -5.98 25.40
CA GLY A 47 4.25 -5.04 26.35
C GLY A 47 3.61 -3.66 26.44
N LYS A 48 2.59 -3.33 25.63
CA LYS A 48 2.01 -1.97 25.58
C LYS A 48 0.81 -1.76 26.51
N GLY A 49 0.35 -2.76 27.24
CA GLY A 49 -0.80 -2.63 28.15
C GLY A 49 -2.04 -2.06 27.45
N LEU A 50 -2.35 -2.55 26.24
CA LEU A 50 -3.52 -2.13 25.49
C LEU A 50 -4.76 -2.85 26.01
N GLU A 51 -5.89 -2.15 26.00
CA GLU A 51 -7.19 -2.77 26.26
C GLU A 51 -7.53 -3.74 25.13
N ILE A 52 -8.12 -4.88 25.47
CA ILE A 52 -8.54 -5.92 24.52
C ILE A 52 -9.44 -5.33 23.43
N ILE A 53 -10.33 -4.40 23.81
CA ILE A 53 -11.25 -3.75 22.86
C ILE A 53 -10.51 -2.97 21.77
N THR A 54 -9.42 -2.29 22.12
CA THR A 54 -8.57 -1.56 21.17
C THR A 54 -7.85 -2.50 20.20
N ILE A 55 -7.41 -3.66 20.70
CA ILE A 55 -6.80 -4.69 19.85
C ILE A 55 -7.82 -5.26 18.87
N LEU A 56 -9.03 -5.59 19.35
CA LEU A 56 -10.10 -6.08 18.50
C LEU A 56 -10.54 -5.05 17.46
N GLU A 57 -10.64 -3.77 17.83
CA GLU A 57 -10.91 -2.66 16.91
C GLU A 57 -9.86 -2.59 15.81
N TYR A 58 -8.56 -2.65 16.17
CA TYR A 58 -7.47 -2.63 15.20
C TYR A 58 -7.53 -3.82 14.24
N LEU A 59 -7.80 -5.02 14.73
CA LEU A 59 -7.93 -6.23 13.94
C LEU A 59 -9.12 -6.13 12.98
N PHE A 60 -10.28 -5.64 13.48
CA PHE A 60 -11.48 -5.46 12.67
C PHE A 60 -11.26 -4.43 11.53
N LEU A 61 -10.63 -3.30 11.83
CA LEU A 61 -10.34 -2.28 10.83
C LEU A 61 -9.43 -2.81 9.72
N ASN A 62 -8.46 -3.64 10.06
CA ASN A 62 -7.56 -4.25 9.09
C ASN A 62 -8.19 -5.42 8.31
N LEU A 63 -9.32 -5.96 8.76
CA LEU A 63 -10.03 -7.02 8.03
C LEU A 63 -10.54 -6.54 6.67
N ALA A 64 -10.82 -5.25 6.50
CA ALA A 64 -11.34 -4.69 5.26
C ALA A 64 -10.41 -4.90 4.05
N TRP A 65 -9.13 -4.60 4.18
CA TRP A 65 -8.19 -4.79 3.07
C TRP A 65 -7.95 -6.28 2.79
N ILE A 66 -8.02 -7.13 3.82
CA ILE A 66 -7.90 -8.58 3.69
C ILE A 66 -9.10 -9.12 2.88
N ILE A 67 -10.32 -8.69 3.20
CA ILE A 67 -11.53 -9.08 2.44
C ILE A 67 -11.42 -8.60 1.00
N ALA A 68 -11.02 -7.35 0.77
CA ALA A 68 -10.87 -6.81 -0.58
C ALA A 68 -9.93 -7.65 -1.46
N LEU A 69 -8.89 -8.24 -0.88
CA LEU A 69 -7.94 -9.13 -1.56
C LEU A 69 -8.48 -10.57 -1.68
N SER A 70 -9.20 -11.05 -0.65
CA SER A 70 -9.71 -12.43 -0.61
C SER A 70 -10.84 -12.69 -1.58
N VAL A 71 -11.69 -11.68 -1.87
CA VAL A 71 -12.89 -11.86 -2.70
C VAL A 71 -12.57 -12.35 -4.12
N PRO A 72 -11.66 -11.73 -4.90
CA PRO A 72 -11.31 -12.25 -6.22
C PRO A 72 -10.73 -13.67 -6.19
N MET A 73 -9.88 -13.97 -5.18
CA MET A 73 -9.35 -15.33 -4.99
C MET A 73 -10.46 -16.34 -4.70
N ALA A 74 -11.42 -15.97 -3.85
CA ALA A 74 -12.54 -16.82 -3.49
C ALA A 74 -13.45 -17.10 -4.70
N VAL A 75 -13.63 -16.12 -5.58
CA VAL A 75 -14.38 -16.31 -6.83
C VAL A 75 -13.68 -17.33 -7.74
N LEU A 76 -12.37 -17.22 -7.90
CA LEU A 76 -11.61 -18.19 -8.71
C LEU A 76 -11.69 -19.59 -8.12
N LEU A 77 -11.41 -19.74 -6.82
CA LEU A 77 -11.42 -21.04 -6.15
C LEU A 77 -12.82 -21.67 -6.17
N SER A 78 -13.88 -20.89 -5.87
CA SER A 78 -15.25 -21.39 -5.91
C SER A 78 -15.67 -21.84 -7.31
N THR A 79 -15.26 -21.10 -8.33
CA THR A 79 -15.55 -21.47 -9.73
C THR A 79 -14.83 -22.77 -10.10
N LEU A 80 -13.56 -22.90 -9.77
CA LEU A 80 -12.78 -24.13 -10.00
C LEU A 80 -13.38 -25.33 -9.28
N MET A 81 -13.76 -25.17 -8.00
CA MET A 81 -14.38 -26.23 -7.21
C MET A 81 -15.73 -26.65 -7.79
N THR A 82 -16.58 -25.69 -8.12
CA THR A 82 -17.92 -25.97 -8.66
C THR A 82 -17.83 -26.67 -10.00
N PHE A 83 -17.06 -26.14 -10.95
CA PHE A 83 -16.92 -26.74 -12.28
C PHE A 83 -16.11 -28.05 -12.24
N GLY A 84 -15.15 -28.16 -11.34
CA GLY A 84 -14.41 -29.40 -11.11
C GLY A 84 -15.33 -30.52 -10.65
N ARG A 85 -16.17 -30.26 -9.63
CA ARG A 85 -17.15 -31.23 -9.13
C ARG A 85 -18.19 -31.62 -10.20
N LEU A 86 -18.85 -30.64 -10.85
CA LEU A 86 -19.84 -30.89 -11.88
C LEU A 86 -19.25 -31.66 -13.09
N SER A 87 -17.95 -31.49 -13.34
CA SER A 87 -17.24 -32.26 -14.38
C SER A 87 -16.92 -33.67 -13.93
N GLU A 88 -16.53 -33.87 -12.66
CA GLU A 88 -16.29 -35.19 -12.06
C GLU A 88 -17.57 -36.05 -12.03
N ASP A 89 -18.68 -35.42 -11.64
CA ASP A 89 -20.01 -36.02 -11.62
C ASP A 89 -20.60 -36.22 -13.04
N ASN A 90 -19.87 -35.86 -14.11
CA ASN A 90 -20.27 -35.92 -15.52
C ASN A 90 -21.52 -35.05 -15.86
N GLU A 91 -21.97 -34.17 -14.98
CA GLU A 91 -23.13 -33.32 -15.21
C GLU A 91 -22.92 -32.37 -16.38
N ILE A 92 -21.73 -31.77 -16.51
CA ILE A 92 -21.39 -30.90 -17.64
C ILE A 92 -21.42 -31.66 -18.95
N ASN A 93 -20.92 -32.90 -18.96
CA ASN A 93 -20.98 -33.77 -20.16
C ASN A 93 -22.41 -34.14 -20.53
N ALA A 94 -23.26 -34.46 -19.54
CA ALA A 94 -24.66 -34.75 -19.75
C ALA A 94 -25.42 -33.53 -20.31
N MET A 95 -25.20 -32.34 -19.78
CA MET A 95 -25.76 -31.08 -20.29
C MET A 95 -25.35 -30.83 -21.76
N ARG A 96 -24.07 -31.06 -22.09
CA ARG A 96 -23.55 -30.91 -23.46
C ARG A 96 -24.12 -31.95 -24.41
N ALA A 97 -24.22 -33.19 -23.97
CA ALA A 97 -24.88 -34.25 -24.75
C ALA A 97 -26.35 -33.96 -25.04
N SER A 98 -27.03 -33.23 -24.14
CA SER A 98 -28.39 -32.72 -24.33
C SER A 98 -28.48 -31.48 -25.25
N GLY A 99 -27.37 -31.06 -25.88
CA GLY A 99 -27.33 -29.92 -26.80
C GLY A 99 -27.15 -28.55 -26.14
N ILE A 100 -26.91 -28.49 -24.82
CA ILE A 100 -26.66 -27.21 -24.13
C ILE A 100 -25.21 -26.75 -24.40
N SER A 101 -25.04 -25.58 -24.99
CA SER A 101 -23.71 -25.04 -25.29
C SER A 101 -22.96 -24.65 -24.00
N PHE A 102 -21.63 -24.80 -23.98
CA PHE A 102 -20.78 -24.39 -22.85
C PHE A 102 -20.97 -22.92 -22.49
N LEU A 103 -21.15 -22.05 -23.50
CA LEU A 103 -21.43 -20.62 -23.28
C LEU A 103 -22.75 -20.37 -22.51
N SER A 104 -23.74 -21.23 -22.71
CA SER A 104 -24.98 -21.15 -21.94
C SER A 104 -24.80 -21.59 -20.49
N ILE A 105 -23.93 -22.57 -20.26
CA ILE A 105 -23.57 -23.07 -18.93
C ILE A 105 -22.88 -21.96 -18.12
N ILE A 106 -21.93 -21.26 -18.71
CA ILE A 106 -21.13 -20.24 -17.98
C ILE A 106 -21.84 -18.90 -17.78
N ARG A 107 -23.01 -18.64 -18.41
CA ARG A 107 -23.74 -17.37 -18.27
C ARG A 107 -24.11 -17.03 -16.83
N ALA A 108 -24.63 -17.98 -16.08
CA ALA A 108 -25.01 -17.75 -14.68
C ALA A 108 -23.80 -17.52 -13.76
N PRO A 109 -22.73 -18.31 -13.82
CA PRO A 109 -21.45 -18.01 -13.19
C PRO A 109 -20.89 -16.63 -13.53
N ILE A 110 -20.94 -16.23 -14.79
CA ILE A 110 -20.51 -14.89 -15.23
C ILE A 110 -21.32 -13.81 -14.52
N LEU A 111 -22.66 -13.94 -14.50
CA LEU A 111 -23.52 -12.99 -13.80
C LEU A 111 -23.19 -12.93 -12.30
N PHE A 112 -22.93 -14.08 -11.67
CA PHE A 112 -22.44 -14.13 -10.28
C PHE A 112 -21.13 -13.36 -10.12
N GLY A 113 -20.13 -13.60 -10.97
CA GLY A 113 -18.85 -12.89 -10.95
C GLY A 113 -18.99 -11.37 -11.12
N ILE A 114 -19.87 -10.93 -12.04
CA ILE A 114 -20.20 -9.50 -12.24
C ILE A 114 -20.87 -8.92 -10.98
N THR A 115 -21.79 -9.64 -10.36
CA THR A 115 -22.47 -9.18 -9.15
C THR A 115 -21.47 -9.01 -8.00
N VAL A 116 -20.59 -9.99 -7.79
CA VAL A 116 -19.53 -9.91 -6.78
C VAL A 116 -18.57 -8.76 -7.10
N ALA A 117 -18.20 -8.56 -8.37
CA ALA A 117 -17.35 -7.43 -8.78
C ALA A 117 -18.01 -6.08 -8.45
N MET A 118 -19.30 -5.91 -8.74
CA MET A 118 -20.04 -4.68 -8.40
C MET A 118 -20.09 -4.42 -6.89
N LEU A 119 -20.37 -5.45 -6.10
CA LEU A 119 -20.34 -5.34 -4.64
C LEU A 119 -18.93 -4.95 -4.13
N LEU A 120 -17.89 -5.53 -4.72
CA LEU A 120 -16.51 -5.21 -4.35
C LEU A 120 -16.11 -3.78 -4.78
N ILE A 121 -16.62 -3.26 -5.90
CA ILE A 121 -16.42 -1.85 -6.29
C ILE A 121 -17.03 -0.92 -5.25
N ILE A 122 -18.26 -1.19 -4.81
CA ILE A 122 -18.94 -0.42 -3.77
C ILE A 122 -18.12 -0.48 -2.48
N PHE A 123 -17.71 -1.68 -2.06
CA PHE A 123 -16.89 -1.88 -0.87
C PHE A 123 -15.56 -1.10 -0.94
N ASN A 124 -14.82 -1.21 -2.06
CA ASN A 124 -13.53 -0.54 -2.26
C ASN A 124 -13.65 0.99 -2.34
N ASN A 125 -14.83 1.52 -2.68
CA ASN A 125 -14.99 2.97 -2.80
C ASN A 125 -15.52 3.62 -1.52
N PHE A 126 -16.40 2.94 -0.76
CA PHE A 126 -17.08 3.54 0.39
C PHE A 126 -16.58 3.00 1.74
N ILE A 127 -16.34 1.69 1.86
CA ILE A 127 -16.02 1.06 3.15
C ILE A 127 -14.51 1.00 3.36
N LEU A 128 -13.78 0.44 2.41
CA LEU A 128 -12.34 0.21 2.51
C LEU A 128 -11.52 1.48 2.81
N PRO A 129 -11.78 2.66 2.18
CA PRO A 129 -11.01 3.87 2.44
C PRO A 129 -11.13 4.35 3.90
N ASP A 130 -12.34 4.32 4.46
CA ASP A 130 -12.58 4.77 5.83
C ASP A 130 -11.97 3.80 6.85
N MET A 131 -12.11 2.49 6.63
CA MET A 131 -11.48 1.49 7.49
C MET A 131 -9.96 1.58 7.46
N ASN A 132 -9.34 1.77 6.29
CA ASN A 132 -7.90 1.98 6.17
C ASN A 132 -7.44 3.26 6.88
N PHE A 133 -8.22 4.34 6.78
CA PHE A 133 -7.93 5.60 7.45
C PHE A 133 -7.92 5.44 8.98
N HIS A 134 -8.97 4.85 9.54
CA HIS A 134 -9.05 4.60 10.98
C HIS A 134 -8.00 3.58 11.45
N ALA A 135 -7.72 2.54 10.66
CA ALA A 135 -6.66 1.58 10.95
C ALA A 135 -5.28 2.24 11.05
N ARG A 136 -4.97 3.18 10.13
CA ARG A 136 -3.72 3.93 10.17
C ARG A 136 -3.64 4.87 11.37
N LEU A 137 -4.71 5.60 11.68
CA LEU A 137 -4.74 6.47 12.85
C LEU A 137 -4.50 5.65 14.12
N LEU A 138 -5.28 4.58 14.31
CA LEU A 138 -5.13 3.71 15.47
C LEU A 138 -3.76 3.04 15.52
N SER A 139 -3.20 2.61 14.37
CA SER A 139 -1.84 2.09 14.31
C SER A 139 -0.80 3.12 14.77
N GLY A 140 -0.95 4.38 14.35
CA GLY A 140 -0.10 5.48 14.79
C GLY A 140 -0.21 5.76 16.28
N ASP A 141 -1.42 5.70 16.84
CA ASP A 141 -1.67 5.90 18.26
C ASP A 141 -1.11 4.73 19.09
N ILE A 142 -1.30 3.48 18.63
CA ILE A 142 -0.69 2.29 19.23
C ILE A 142 0.84 2.35 19.19
N TYR A 143 1.41 2.82 18.07
CA TYR A 143 2.88 2.94 17.94
C TYR A 143 3.44 3.97 18.92
N ARG A 144 2.76 5.09 19.08
CA ARG A 144 3.13 6.17 20.01
C ARG A 144 2.87 5.80 21.46
N LYS A 145 1.85 4.96 21.75
CA LYS A 145 1.68 4.43 23.09
C LYS A 145 2.92 3.61 23.44
N ARG A 146 3.81 4.25 24.16
CA ARG A 146 4.97 3.58 24.72
C ARG A 146 4.49 2.56 25.73
N PRO A 147 5.11 1.38 25.83
CA PRO A 147 4.80 0.44 26.90
C PRO A 147 4.86 1.25 28.19
N GLY A 148 3.77 1.23 28.96
CA GLY A 148 3.74 1.85 30.28
C GLY A 148 4.95 1.31 31.02
N MET A 149 5.95 2.16 31.19
CA MET A 149 7.33 1.91 31.51
C MET A 149 7.56 0.52 32.13
N ASN A 150 7.67 -0.52 31.29
CA ASN A 150 8.15 -1.80 31.76
C ASN A 150 9.65 -1.59 32.00
N ILE A 151 9.96 -1.01 33.16
CA ILE A 151 11.31 -0.74 33.56
C ILE A 151 11.93 -2.08 33.90
N GLU A 152 12.66 -2.65 32.93
CA GLU A 152 13.42 -3.87 33.14
C GLU A 152 14.77 -3.52 33.76
N PRO A 153 15.13 -4.14 34.91
CA PRO A 153 16.43 -3.87 35.53
C PRO A 153 17.58 -4.19 34.56
N GLY A 154 18.55 -3.28 34.50
CA GLY A 154 19.76 -3.45 33.69
C GLY A 154 19.62 -3.05 32.23
N ILE A 155 18.44 -2.62 31.75
CA ILE A 155 18.23 -2.18 30.37
C ILE A 155 18.06 -0.66 30.33
N PHE A 156 18.69 -0.01 29.34
CA PHE A 156 18.50 1.42 29.10
C PHE A 156 17.10 1.69 28.55
N LEU A 157 16.34 2.50 29.27
CA LEU A 157 15.08 3.05 28.84
C LEU A 157 15.33 4.34 28.08
N ASP A 158 15.44 4.22 26.75
CA ASP A 158 15.69 5.35 25.85
C ASP A 158 14.40 6.05 25.37
N ASP A 159 13.26 5.58 25.80
CA ASP A 159 11.94 6.06 25.36
C ASP A 159 11.47 7.32 26.08
N LEU A 160 12.21 7.84 27.06
CA LEU A 160 11.87 9.08 27.74
C LEU A 160 12.20 10.30 26.87
N PRO A 161 11.28 11.29 26.76
CA PRO A 161 11.59 12.53 26.08
C PRO A 161 12.76 13.22 26.79
N ASN A 162 13.82 13.55 26.05
CA ASN A 162 15.02 14.23 26.53
C ASN A 162 15.88 13.50 27.56
N TYR A 163 15.51 12.30 28.02
CA TYR A 163 16.28 11.53 29.01
C TYR A 163 16.45 10.07 28.59
N SER A 164 17.56 9.48 29.03
CA SER A 164 17.81 8.04 29.00
C SER A 164 17.95 7.57 30.45
N MET A 165 17.27 6.50 30.83
CA MET A 165 17.27 6.02 32.20
C MET A 165 17.65 4.54 32.27
N ILE A 166 18.47 4.16 33.27
CA ILE A 166 18.73 2.76 33.59
C ILE A 166 18.44 2.55 35.09
N VAL A 167 17.82 1.42 35.43
CA VAL A 167 17.50 1.03 36.79
C VAL A 167 18.23 -0.26 37.12
N GLY A 168 18.98 -0.27 38.20
CA GLY A 168 19.77 -1.45 38.60
C GLY A 168 18.89 -2.62 39.08
N ASN A 169 17.85 -2.35 39.90
CA ASN A 169 16.89 -3.36 40.37
C ASN A 169 15.51 -2.75 40.59
N LYS A 170 14.46 -3.60 40.54
CA LYS A 170 13.08 -3.19 40.80
C LYS A 170 12.36 -4.22 41.66
N LYS A 171 11.74 -3.76 42.75
CA LYS A 171 10.90 -4.59 43.62
C LYS A 171 9.52 -3.94 43.78
N GLY A 172 8.52 -4.48 43.09
CA GLY A 172 7.20 -3.87 42.99
C GLY A 172 7.23 -2.50 42.34
N GLU A 173 6.79 -1.45 43.02
CA GLU A 173 6.80 -0.08 42.51
C GLU A 173 8.07 0.70 42.83
N ILE A 174 8.95 0.13 43.66
CA ILE A 174 10.21 0.79 44.08
C ILE A 174 11.36 0.35 43.18
N MET A 175 12.05 1.32 42.63
CA MET A 175 13.23 1.17 41.80
C MET A 175 14.48 1.50 42.63
N TYR A 176 15.56 0.80 42.36
CA TYR A 176 16.86 0.95 43.05
C TYR A 176 17.99 1.22 42.04
N ASP A 177 19.00 2.02 42.46
CA ASP A 177 20.14 2.41 41.63
C ASP A 177 19.71 2.99 40.28
N ILE A 178 19.03 4.13 40.35
CA ILE A 178 18.47 4.82 39.17
C ILE A 178 19.51 5.80 38.65
N ARG A 179 19.82 5.68 37.36
CA ARG A 179 20.72 6.64 36.66
C ARG A 179 19.97 7.19 35.45
N ILE A 180 19.94 8.51 35.36
CA ILE A 180 19.25 9.25 34.30
C ILE A 180 20.25 10.17 33.61
N PHE A 181 20.27 10.15 32.28
CA PHE A 181 21.16 10.95 31.46
C PHE A 181 20.35 11.85 30.55
N SER A 182 20.71 13.12 30.40
CA SER A 182 20.07 14.03 29.46
C SER A 182 20.38 13.65 28.00
N LYS A 183 19.39 13.64 27.12
CA LYS A 183 19.53 13.47 25.67
C LYS A 183 19.46 14.83 24.99
N GLY A 184 20.35 15.10 24.06
CA GLY A 184 20.24 16.24 23.16
C GLY A 184 21.35 17.26 23.33
N LYS A 185 21.35 18.24 22.42
CA LYS A 185 22.28 19.37 22.37
C LYS A 185 21.85 20.45 23.38
N GLN A 186 21.64 20.11 24.63
CA GLN A 186 21.47 21.10 25.67
C GLN A 186 22.80 21.76 25.95
N GLU A 187 22.78 23.00 26.45
CA GLU A 187 24.00 23.76 26.83
C GLU A 187 24.78 23.04 27.93
N SER A 188 24.14 22.12 28.68
CA SER A 188 24.75 21.30 29.72
C SER A 188 24.37 19.84 29.60
N GLN A 189 25.35 18.95 29.91
CA GLN A 189 25.10 17.52 30.11
C GLN A 189 24.71 17.31 31.59
N THR A 190 23.52 16.70 31.79
CA THR A 190 23.01 16.42 33.12
C THR A 190 22.95 14.91 33.34
N SER A 191 23.51 14.42 34.41
CA SER A 191 23.34 13.07 34.91
C SER A 191 22.80 13.09 36.33
N ILE A 192 21.77 12.27 36.59
CA ILE A 192 21.10 12.14 37.88
C ILE A 192 21.33 10.72 38.38
N HIS A 193 21.83 10.59 39.59
CA HIS A 193 21.97 9.30 40.28
C HIS A 193 21.15 9.31 41.55
N SER A 194 20.30 8.28 41.76
CA SER A 194 19.45 8.16 42.94
C SER A 194 19.47 6.74 43.47
N LYS A 195 19.43 6.59 44.81
CA LYS A 195 19.40 5.28 45.46
C LYS A 195 18.06 4.58 45.25
N THR A 196 16.99 5.32 45.38
CA THR A 196 15.63 4.76 45.21
C THR A 196 14.73 5.75 44.52
N GLY A 197 13.67 5.25 43.90
CA GLY A 197 12.63 6.08 43.28
C GLY A 197 11.34 5.34 43.04
N THR A 198 10.29 6.10 42.87
CA THR A 198 8.95 5.60 42.52
C THR A 198 8.40 6.32 41.32
N LEU A 199 7.68 5.59 40.49
CA LEU A 199 6.98 6.15 39.34
C LEU A 199 5.48 6.10 39.60
N SER A 200 4.84 7.26 39.56
CA SER A 200 3.39 7.40 39.68
C SER A 200 2.80 8.01 38.42
N THR A 201 1.61 7.56 38.03
CA THR A 201 0.89 8.08 36.87
C THR A 201 -0.03 9.21 37.30
N LEU A 202 0.12 10.39 36.71
CA LEU A 202 -0.87 11.45 36.75
C LEU A 202 -1.75 11.39 35.48
N SER A 203 -2.84 12.15 35.44
CA SER A 203 -3.78 12.16 34.28
C SER A 203 -3.07 12.42 32.95
N ASP A 204 -2.09 13.33 32.90
CA ASP A 204 -1.42 13.77 31.66
C ASP A 204 0.11 13.70 31.73
N ALA A 205 0.68 13.09 32.81
CA ALA A 205 2.11 13.01 33.01
C ALA A 205 2.49 11.81 33.87
N PHE A 206 3.74 11.39 33.80
CA PHE A 206 4.34 10.51 34.80
C PHE A 206 5.15 11.35 35.77
N LEU A 207 4.98 11.10 37.04
CA LEU A 207 5.76 11.68 38.10
C LEU A 207 6.78 10.67 38.58
N LEU A 208 8.05 10.90 38.23
CA LEU A 208 9.17 10.14 38.75
C LEU A 208 9.69 10.86 39.99
N THR A 209 9.50 10.22 41.16
CA THR A 209 10.02 10.73 42.44
C THR A 209 11.26 9.95 42.81
N LEU A 210 12.38 10.66 42.90
CA LEU A 210 13.71 10.13 43.25
C LEU A 210 14.05 10.50 44.70
N TYR A 211 14.65 9.56 45.43
CA TYR A 211 15.04 9.74 46.82
C TYR A 211 16.54 9.48 46.97
N ASP A 212 17.18 10.29 47.83
CA ASP A 212 18.58 10.19 48.18
C ASP A 212 19.52 10.11 46.97
N GLY A 213 19.74 11.23 46.34
CA GLY A 213 20.53 11.24 45.10
C GLY A 213 21.32 12.52 44.88
N GLU A 214 21.97 12.53 43.73
CA GLU A 214 22.81 13.64 43.27
C GLU A 214 22.61 13.91 41.80
N ILE A 215 22.69 15.19 41.45
CA ILE A 215 22.63 15.70 40.07
C ILE A 215 23.99 16.25 39.72
N HIS A 216 24.54 15.78 38.61
CA HIS A 216 25.79 16.28 38.05
C HIS A 216 25.47 17.05 36.78
N GLU A 217 25.85 18.31 36.73
CA GLU A 217 25.70 19.18 35.56
C GLU A 217 27.06 19.63 35.07
N LEU A 218 27.34 19.43 33.81
CA LEU A 218 28.53 19.84 33.11
C LEU A 218 28.20 20.74 31.94
N GLU A 219 28.71 21.93 31.86
CA GLU A 219 28.48 22.87 30.80
C GLU A 219 29.25 22.47 29.53
N ASN A 220 28.56 22.37 28.39
CA ASN A 220 29.11 21.84 27.12
C ASN A 220 30.08 22.82 26.42
N LYS A 221 30.00 24.15 26.69
CA LYS A 221 30.76 25.15 25.94
C LYS A 221 32.26 25.17 26.30
N ASP A 222 32.60 25.02 27.58
CA ASP A 222 33.99 25.14 28.04
C ASP A 222 34.44 24.02 28.97
N TYR A 223 33.55 23.06 29.33
CA TYR A 223 33.75 22.02 30.33
C TYR A 223 34.32 22.54 31.69
N ALA A 224 34.25 23.85 31.89
CA ALA A 224 34.83 24.54 33.02
C ALA A 224 33.90 24.58 34.23
N ASN A 225 32.61 24.55 34.01
CA ASN A 225 31.61 24.66 35.07
C ASN A 225 30.98 23.29 35.36
N TYR A 226 31.44 22.69 36.45
CA TYR A 226 30.84 21.47 36.99
C TYR A 226 30.08 21.80 38.28
N ARG A 227 28.82 21.41 38.33
CA ARG A 227 27.93 21.60 39.48
C ARG A 227 27.39 20.28 39.97
N ARG A 228 27.54 20.01 41.27
CA ARG A 228 26.96 18.85 41.95
C ARG A 228 25.89 19.32 42.92
N ILE A 229 24.66 18.78 42.79
CA ILE A 229 23.53 19.10 43.66
C ILE A 229 23.11 17.81 44.34
N ILE A 230 23.12 17.81 45.68
CA ILE A 230 22.68 16.67 46.49
C ILE A 230 21.22 16.95 46.90
N PHE A 231 20.37 15.96 46.77
CA PHE A 231 18.94 16.08 47.12
C PHE A 231 18.45 14.90 47.94
N ASN A 232 17.52 15.16 48.85
CA ASN A 232 16.79 14.11 49.57
C ASN A 232 15.58 13.62 48.76
N THR A 233 14.93 14.53 48.06
CA THR A 233 13.85 14.20 47.14
C THR A 233 13.89 15.11 45.92
N HIS A 234 13.83 14.50 44.74
CA HIS A 234 13.74 15.20 43.47
C HIS A 234 12.56 14.65 42.64
N LYS A 235 11.76 15.52 42.05
CA LYS A 235 10.60 15.15 41.27
C LYS A 235 10.78 15.57 39.82
N ILE A 236 10.67 14.60 38.91
CA ILE A 236 10.74 14.84 37.47
C ILE A 236 9.34 14.55 36.90
N ILE A 237 8.75 15.56 36.26
CA ILE A 237 7.49 15.41 35.53
C ILE A 237 7.83 15.08 34.08
N ILE A 238 7.40 13.92 33.61
CA ILE A 238 7.58 13.45 32.25
C ILE A 238 6.22 13.60 31.58
N PRO A 239 6.08 14.50 30.58
CA PRO A 239 4.81 14.67 29.86
C PRO A 239 4.33 13.34 29.28
N ALA A 240 3.07 13.00 29.49
CA ALA A 240 2.49 11.74 29.06
C ALA A 240 1.81 11.82 27.68
N ASP A 241 1.95 12.95 26.97
CA ASP A 241 1.29 13.16 25.66
C ASP A 241 1.54 12.03 24.67
N ASP A 242 2.70 11.36 24.77
CA ASP A 242 3.06 10.21 23.95
C ASP A 242 2.91 8.84 24.66
N LEU A 243 2.48 8.82 25.92
CA LEU A 243 2.42 7.62 26.77
C LEU A 243 0.99 7.10 26.95
N LEU A 244 -0.01 7.97 26.81
CA LEU A 244 -1.43 7.60 26.78
C LEU A 244 -1.88 7.39 25.34
N LEU A 245 -2.87 6.49 25.14
CA LEU A 245 -3.48 6.30 23.83
C LEU A 245 -4.38 7.51 23.53
N ASN A 246 -3.78 8.61 23.04
CA ASN A 246 -4.53 9.77 22.57
C ASN A 246 -4.96 9.53 21.11
N ARG A 247 -6.28 9.43 20.89
CA ARG A 247 -6.87 9.36 19.55
C ARG A 247 -6.76 10.73 18.91
N ARG A 248 -5.92 10.82 17.88
CA ARG A 248 -5.73 12.08 17.13
C ARG A 248 -6.60 12.08 15.88
N ASP A 249 -7.37 13.15 15.72
CA ASP A 249 -8.03 13.42 14.45
C ASP A 249 -7.02 14.01 13.45
N SER A 250 -6.86 13.35 12.33
CA SER A 250 -6.08 13.86 11.20
C SER A 250 -6.98 14.04 9.99
N SER A 251 -6.97 15.23 9.42
CA SER A 251 -7.69 15.49 8.16
C SER A 251 -6.97 14.98 6.91
N ASN A 252 -5.70 14.59 7.05
CA ASN A 252 -4.88 14.14 5.93
C ASN A 252 -5.05 12.63 5.68
N ARG A 253 -5.67 12.30 4.55
CA ARG A 253 -5.80 10.93 4.05
C ARG A 253 -4.70 10.60 3.06
N THR A 254 -4.15 9.40 3.13
CA THR A 254 -3.23 8.86 2.12
C THR A 254 -4.01 8.42 0.88
N ASP A 255 -3.31 8.11 -0.21
CA ASP A 255 -3.86 7.65 -1.48
C ASP A 255 -4.85 6.47 -1.34
N ARG A 256 -4.51 5.47 -0.50
CA ARG A 256 -5.33 4.27 -0.25
C ARG A 256 -6.56 4.52 0.64
N GLU A 257 -6.62 5.67 1.29
CA GLU A 257 -7.68 6.06 2.24
C GLU A 257 -8.68 7.05 1.62
N MET A 258 -8.55 7.32 0.34
CA MET A 258 -9.41 8.24 -0.39
C MET A 258 -10.47 7.52 -1.20
N THR A 259 -11.67 8.10 -1.26
CA THR A 259 -12.70 7.70 -2.22
C THR A 259 -12.34 8.21 -3.63
N VAL A 260 -12.94 7.65 -4.68
CA VAL A 260 -12.69 8.09 -6.07
C VAL A 260 -12.87 9.61 -6.24
N PRO A 261 -13.94 10.26 -5.74
CA PRO A 261 -14.06 11.71 -5.84
C PRO A 261 -12.93 12.48 -5.17
N MET A 262 -12.43 12.01 -4.00
CA MET A 262 -11.29 12.63 -3.33
C MET A 262 -10.00 12.49 -4.14
N ILE A 263 -9.77 11.31 -4.73
CA ILE A 263 -8.64 11.04 -5.62
C ILE A 263 -8.67 11.98 -6.83
N MET A 264 -9.84 12.10 -7.50
CA MET A 264 -9.99 12.99 -8.66
C MET A 264 -9.71 14.46 -8.30
N LYS A 265 -10.14 14.91 -7.11
CA LYS A 265 -9.80 16.25 -6.63
C LYS A 265 -8.30 16.47 -6.47
N LYS A 266 -7.57 15.44 -5.99
CA LYS A 266 -6.10 15.48 -5.88
C LYS A 266 -5.43 15.51 -7.26
N ILE A 267 -5.89 14.67 -8.19
CA ILE A 267 -5.41 14.66 -9.59
C ILE A 267 -5.57 16.04 -10.23
N ASN A 268 -6.76 16.65 -10.15
CA ASN A 268 -7.02 17.98 -10.68
C ASN A 268 -6.11 19.06 -10.06
N ASN A 269 -5.76 18.91 -8.75
CA ASN A 269 -4.81 19.82 -8.11
C ASN A 269 -3.38 19.65 -8.66
N TYR A 270 -2.95 18.43 -8.95
CA TYR A 270 -1.65 18.18 -9.60
C TYR A 270 -1.63 18.71 -11.03
N GLU A 271 -2.71 18.56 -11.79
CA GLU A 271 -2.85 19.12 -13.14
C GLU A 271 -2.75 20.64 -13.16
N LYS A 272 -3.41 21.31 -12.21
CA LYS A 272 -3.26 22.77 -12.04
C LYS A 272 -1.82 23.17 -11.70
N LYS A 273 -1.13 22.41 -10.84
CA LYS A 273 0.28 22.67 -10.54
C LYS A 273 1.16 22.48 -11.76
N LEU A 274 0.93 21.43 -12.53
CA LEU A 274 1.65 21.14 -13.78
C LEU A 274 1.46 22.26 -14.80
N SER A 275 0.23 22.74 -15.02
CA SER A 275 -0.05 23.84 -15.95
C SER A 275 0.64 25.14 -15.56
N VAL A 276 0.71 25.45 -14.26
CA VAL A 276 1.46 26.63 -13.75
C VAL A 276 2.96 26.49 -14.02
N VAL A 277 3.54 25.32 -13.79
CA VAL A 277 4.98 25.09 -14.06
C VAL A 277 5.29 25.17 -15.55
N GLN A 278 4.44 24.57 -16.38
CA GLN A 278 4.57 24.64 -17.84
C GLN A 278 4.46 26.08 -18.35
N SER A 279 3.53 26.88 -17.83
CA SER A 279 3.39 28.29 -18.17
C SER A 279 4.62 29.12 -17.75
N ARG A 280 5.21 28.83 -16.59
CA ARG A 280 6.45 29.47 -16.12
C ARG A 280 7.63 29.11 -17.03
N LEU A 281 7.73 27.84 -17.41
CA LEU A 281 8.77 27.36 -18.31
C LEU A 281 8.66 28.04 -19.69
N MET A 282 7.45 28.06 -20.26
CA MET A 282 7.17 28.74 -21.53
C MET A 282 7.53 30.23 -21.48
N GLY A 283 7.14 30.92 -20.39
CA GLY A 283 7.49 32.33 -20.18
C GLY A 283 9.00 32.57 -19.99
N ALA A 284 9.75 31.60 -19.45
CA ALA A 284 11.20 31.68 -19.34
C ALA A 284 11.89 31.57 -20.72
N PHE A 285 11.43 30.63 -21.56
CA PHE A 285 11.90 30.51 -22.94
C PHE A 285 11.58 31.76 -23.75
N TYR A 286 10.34 32.25 -23.68
CA TYR A 286 9.95 33.47 -24.38
C TYR A 286 10.82 34.69 -24.03
N ARG A 287 11.06 34.92 -22.74
CA ARG A 287 11.90 36.05 -22.27
C ARG A 287 13.34 35.95 -22.69
N THR A 288 13.88 34.76 -22.90
CA THR A 288 15.32 34.54 -23.16
C THR A 288 15.62 34.31 -24.62
N LEU A 289 14.78 33.56 -25.33
CA LEU A 289 14.98 33.19 -26.73
C LEU A 289 14.04 33.90 -27.70
N GLY A 290 12.99 34.57 -27.21
CA GLY A 290 11.97 35.25 -28.01
C GLY A 290 10.85 34.33 -28.52
N ASP A 291 10.95 33.04 -28.31
CA ASP A 291 9.99 32.03 -28.76
C ASP A 291 9.27 31.35 -27.59
N SER A 292 7.94 31.19 -27.72
CA SER A 292 7.11 30.47 -26.73
C SER A 292 7.18 28.97 -26.99
N ILE A 293 8.33 28.37 -26.76
CA ILE A 293 8.57 26.94 -26.96
C ILE A 293 8.39 26.24 -25.60
N LEU A 294 7.58 25.15 -25.60
CA LEU A 294 7.51 24.22 -24.48
C LEU A 294 8.27 22.96 -24.86
N PRO A 295 9.49 22.74 -24.34
CA PRO A 295 10.24 21.51 -24.65
C PRO A 295 9.52 20.30 -24.05
N ASN A 296 9.50 19.18 -24.79
CA ASN A 296 8.84 17.94 -24.36
C ASN A 296 9.64 17.19 -23.29
N SER A 297 10.96 17.37 -23.28
CA SER A 297 11.87 16.72 -22.33
C SER A 297 12.92 17.70 -21.81
N LEU A 298 13.58 17.32 -20.69
CA LEU A 298 14.72 18.07 -20.17
C LEU A 298 15.85 18.15 -21.21
N GLU A 299 16.08 17.05 -21.95
CA GLU A 299 17.11 16.98 -22.99
C GLU A 299 16.80 17.95 -24.15
N ASP A 300 15.55 17.99 -24.61
CA ASP A 300 15.11 18.95 -25.64
C ASP A 300 15.33 20.39 -25.17
N GLY A 301 14.97 20.69 -23.92
CA GLY A 301 15.18 22.00 -23.34
C GLY A 301 16.67 22.40 -23.27
N ILE A 302 17.54 21.47 -22.89
CA ILE A 302 18.99 21.71 -22.87
C ILE A 302 19.56 21.86 -24.29
N ASN A 303 19.10 21.04 -25.25
CA ASN A 303 19.51 21.11 -26.63
C ASN A 303 19.16 22.46 -27.30
N LEU A 304 17.94 22.96 -27.05
CA LEU A 304 17.53 24.32 -27.49
C LEU A 304 18.45 25.41 -26.94
N ILE A 305 18.79 25.31 -25.64
CA ILE A 305 19.72 26.27 -25.02
C ILE A 305 21.14 26.15 -25.59
N SER A 306 21.61 24.92 -25.85
CA SER A 306 22.94 24.70 -26.42
C SER A 306 23.06 25.24 -27.86
N THR A 307 22.00 25.04 -28.66
CA THR A 307 21.90 25.60 -30.01
C THR A 307 21.90 27.12 -30.00
N ALA A 308 21.13 27.74 -29.07
CA ALA A 308 21.13 29.18 -28.89
C ALA A 308 22.49 29.71 -28.41
N LYS A 309 23.23 28.95 -27.61
CA LYS A 309 24.58 29.31 -27.17
C LYS A 309 25.60 29.26 -28.33
N SER A 310 25.54 28.25 -29.19
CA SER A 310 26.42 28.14 -30.37
C SER A 310 26.15 29.25 -31.39
N SER A 311 24.88 29.64 -31.58
CA SER A 311 24.54 30.76 -32.50
C SER A 311 25.08 32.11 -32.03
N ILE A 312 25.16 32.35 -30.73
CA ILE A 312 25.75 33.58 -30.17
C ILE A 312 27.27 33.64 -30.42
N HIS A 313 27.97 32.51 -30.40
CA HIS A 313 29.41 32.45 -30.64
C HIS A 313 29.78 32.55 -32.11
N SER A 314 28.88 32.18 -33.02
CA SER A 314 29.06 32.29 -34.46
C SER A 314 28.76 33.70 -35.01
N ASP A 315 28.10 34.56 -34.23
CA ASP A 315 27.76 35.91 -34.66
C ASP A 315 28.90 36.89 -34.35
N THR A 316 29.75 37.12 -35.38
CA THR A 316 30.93 37.99 -35.30
C THR A 316 30.61 39.48 -35.13
N THR A 317 29.35 39.89 -35.19
CA THR A 317 28.93 41.28 -35.07
C THR A 317 28.67 41.72 -33.61
N LEU A 318 28.65 40.78 -32.67
CA LEU A 318 28.29 41.05 -31.26
C LEU A 318 29.52 41.48 -30.44
N ASN A 319 29.30 42.55 -29.64
CA ASN A 319 30.32 43.03 -28.70
C ASN A 319 30.46 42.05 -27.51
N ASN A 320 31.71 41.84 -27.04
CA ASN A 320 32.06 40.92 -25.93
C ASN A 320 31.19 41.10 -24.65
N ASN A 321 30.78 42.31 -24.35
CA ASN A 321 29.89 42.59 -23.20
C ASN A 321 28.47 42.08 -23.41
N VAL A 322 27.96 42.11 -24.64
CA VAL A 322 26.64 41.56 -25.02
C VAL A 322 26.66 40.04 -24.97
N ILE A 323 27.74 39.42 -25.48
CA ILE A 323 27.96 37.96 -25.46
C ILE A 323 27.93 37.47 -24.01
N ARG A 324 28.73 38.08 -23.13
CA ARG A 324 28.73 37.72 -21.68
C ARG A 324 27.37 37.86 -20.99
N LYS A 325 26.61 38.90 -21.35
CA LYS A 325 25.25 39.12 -20.82
C LYS A 325 24.30 38.00 -21.30
N LYS A 326 24.27 37.69 -22.58
CA LYS A 326 23.46 36.61 -23.18
C LYS A 326 23.83 35.24 -22.59
N GLU A 327 25.12 34.94 -22.45
CA GLU A 327 25.56 33.70 -21.81
C GLU A 327 25.10 33.53 -20.37
N ARG A 328 25.11 34.63 -19.57
CA ARG A 328 24.55 34.59 -18.20
C ARG A 328 23.05 34.31 -18.21
N GLN A 329 22.31 34.90 -19.15
CA GLN A 329 20.87 34.63 -19.30
C GLN A 329 20.60 33.19 -19.69
N LEU A 330 21.36 32.60 -20.61
CA LEU A 330 21.23 31.20 -20.99
C LEU A 330 21.61 30.23 -19.87
N ARG A 331 22.65 30.51 -19.06
CA ARG A 331 22.99 29.71 -17.86
C ARG A 331 21.88 29.78 -16.81
N ASN A 332 21.25 30.93 -16.64
CA ASN A 332 20.12 31.07 -15.71
C ASN A 332 18.89 30.32 -16.24
N LEU A 333 18.61 30.38 -17.54
CA LEU A 333 17.55 29.59 -18.18
C LEU A 333 17.80 28.09 -18.02
N GLU A 334 19.03 27.61 -18.23
CA GLU A 334 19.38 26.21 -18.05
C GLU A 334 19.11 25.72 -16.61
N ARG A 335 19.49 26.50 -15.59
CA ARG A 335 19.19 26.19 -14.19
C ARG A 335 17.68 26.18 -13.94
N GLN A 336 16.94 27.16 -14.49
CA GLN A 336 15.50 27.23 -14.35
C GLN A 336 14.83 26.04 -15.02
N VAL A 337 15.25 25.66 -16.24
CA VAL A 337 14.75 24.48 -16.96
C VAL A 337 14.98 23.20 -16.14
N LYS A 338 16.18 23.00 -15.59
CA LYS A 338 16.47 21.83 -14.72
C LYS A 338 15.55 21.79 -13.50
N ASN A 339 15.34 22.93 -12.83
CA ASN A 339 14.48 23.01 -11.66
C ASN A 339 13.00 22.77 -12.00
N GLU A 340 12.48 23.42 -13.07
CA GLU A 340 11.08 23.27 -13.47
C GLU A 340 10.78 21.84 -13.97
N PHE A 341 11.70 21.20 -14.72
CA PHE A 341 11.54 19.78 -15.09
C PHE A 341 11.62 18.84 -13.89
N GLY A 342 12.43 19.16 -12.88
CA GLY A 342 12.40 18.45 -11.60
C GLY A 342 11.04 18.52 -10.92
N LEU A 343 10.41 19.69 -10.92
CA LEU A 343 9.05 19.87 -10.40
C LEU A 343 7.99 19.14 -11.25
N ILE A 344 8.10 19.22 -12.58
CA ILE A 344 7.20 18.47 -13.50
C ILE A 344 7.26 16.98 -13.20
N THR A 345 8.46 16.40 -13.12
CA THR A 345 8.67 14.98 -12.84
C THR A 345 8.06 14.59 -11.47
N SER A 346 8.27 15.42 -10.45
CA SER A 346 7.72 15.21 -9.11
C SER A 346 6.19 15.26 -9.10
N TYR A 347 5.59 16.23 -9.81
CA TYR A 347 4.14 16.36 -9.88
C TYR A 347 3.50 15.25 -10.73
N LEU A 348 4.14 14.81 -11.81
CA LEU A 348 3.70 13.67 -12.61
C LEU A 348 3.72 12.39 -11.77
N LYS A 349 4.81 12.15 -11.04
CA LYS A 349 4.90 11.00 -10.12
C LYS A 349 3.79 11.04 -9.06
N GLY A 350 3.56 12.20 -8.45
CA GLY A 350 2.45 12.39 -7.51
C GLY A 350 1.07 12.15 -8.14
N LYS A 351 0.83 12.66 -9.36
CA LYS A 351 -0.40 12.44 -10.11
C LYS A 351 -0.61 10.95 -10.43
N ASN A 352 0.43 10.28 -10.94
CA ASN A 352 0.37 8.88 -11.33
C ASN A 352 0.07 7.97 -10.15
N LYS A 353 0.63 8.23 -8.98
CA LYS A 353 0.30 7.51 -7.75
C LYS A 353 -1.20 7.53 -7.44
N TYR A 354 -1.86 8.68 -7.59
CA TYR A 354 -3.31 8.79 -7.39
C TYR A 354 -4.10 8.13 -8.51
N LEU A 355 -3.64 8.19 -9.76
CA LEU A 355 -4.27 7.49 -10.89
C LEU A 355 -4.20 5.98 -10.72
N VAL A 356 -3.05 5.44 -10.29
CA VAL A 356 -2.88 4.02 -9.97
C VAL A 356 -3.92 3.57 -8.95
N GLU A 357 -4.08 4.29 -7.83
CA GLU A 357 -5.08 3.95 -6.82
C GLU A 357 -6.53 4.09 -7.34
N ALA A 358 -6.81 5.06 -8.20
CA ALA A 358 -8.11 5.17 -8.83
C ALA A 358 -8.42 3.93 -9.71
N HIS A 359 -7.47 3.53 -10.56
CA HIS A 359 -7.64 2.36 -11.43
C HIS A 359 -7.71 1.04 -10.65
N LYS A 360 -6.97 0.88 -9.57
CA LYS A 360 -7.03 -0.30 -8.68
C LYS A 360 -8.43 -0.57 -8.14
N LYS A 361 -9.18 0.49 -7.80
CA LYS A 361 -10.55 0.36 -7.26
C LYS A 361 -11.51 -0.32 -8.23
N PHE A 362 -11.20 -0.33 -9.52
CA PHE A 362 -11.99 -0.96 -10.58
C PHE A 362 -11.31 -2.22 -11.14
N SER A 363 -10.01 -2.17 -11.36
CA SER A 363 -9.23 -3.26 -11.96
C SER A 363 -9.25 -4.53 -11.10
N ILE A 364 -9.06 -4.42 -9.78
CA ILE A 364 -9.10 -5.58 -8.88
C ILE A 364 -10.49 -6.23 -8.81
N PRO A 365 -11.62 -5.49 -8.64
CA PRO A 365 -12.93 -6.10 -8.72
C PRO A 365 -13.24 -6.71 -10.09
N PHE A 366 -12.79 -6.10 -11.18
CA PHE A 366 -12.99 -6.65 -12.52
C PHE A 366 -12.36 -8.05 -12.69
N ALA A 367 -11.30 -8.34 -11.95
CA ALA A 367 -10.71 -9.67 -11.92
C ALA A 367 -11.70 -10.76 -11.45
N CYS A 368 -12.72 -10.43 -10.62
CA CYS A 368 -13.74 -11.41 -10.24
C CYS A 368 -14.48 -11.96 -11.47
N PHE A 369 -14.83 -11.10 -12.41
CA PHE A 369 -15.43 -11.51 -13.68
C PHE A 369 -14.48 -12.39 -14.50
N LEU A 370 -13.23 -11.99 -14.63
CA LEU A 370 -12.20 -12.73 -15.38
C LEU A 370 -11.89 -14.09 -14.76
N PHE A 371 -11.88 -14.16 -13.44
CA PHE A 371 -11.63 -15.39 -12.72
C PHE A 371 -12.75 -16.43 -12.88
N VAL A 372 -13.97 -15.99 -13.09
CA VAL A 372 -15.05 -16.91 -13.52
C VAL A 372 -14.78 -17.42 -14.93
N LEU A 373 -14.45 -16.53 -15.88
CA LEU A 373 -14.16 -16.93 -17.26
C LEU A 373 -12.99 -17.91 -17.36
N LEU A 374 -11.99 -17.73 -16.50
CA LEU A 374 -10.80 -18.58 -16.45
C LEU A 374 -11.07 -19.89 -15.66
N GLY A 375 -11.73 -19.77 -14.51
CA GLY A 375 -11.98 -20.89 -13.59
C GLY A 375 -12.94 -21.95 -14.16
N ALA A 376 -13.95 -21.53 -14.93
CA ALA A 376 -14.93 -22.45 -15.50
C ALA A 376 -14.28 -23.49 -16.46
N PRO A 377 -13.53 -23.09 -17.52
CA PRO A 377 -12.88 -24.09 -18.38
C PRO A 377 -11.78 -24.88 -17.66
N LEU A 378 -11.01 -24.24 -16.77
CA LEU A 378 -9.98 -24.94 -15.98
C LEU A 378 -10.58 -25.98 -15.05
N GLY A 379 -11.70 -25.69 -14.38
CA GLY A 379 -12.42 -26.64 -13.55
C GLY A 379 -12.90 -27.85 -14.34
N VAL A 380 -13.45 -27.65 -15.54
CA VAL A 380 -13.86 -28.76 -16.44
C VAL A 380 -12.66 -29.61 -16.87
N MET A 381 -11.50 -29.01 -17.09
CA MET A 381 -10.28 -29.72 -17.50
C MET A 381 -9.64 -30.50 -16.35
N ALA A 382 -9.78 -30.04 -15.12
CA ALA A 382 -9.21 -30.63 -13.92
C ALA A 382 -9.94 -31.90 -13.42
N LYS A 383 -10.72 -32.56 -14.26
CA LYS A 383 -11.66 -33.70 -14.09
C LYS A 383 -11.50 -34.66 -12.91
N ARG A 384 -10.32 -34.83 -12.31
CA ARG A 384 -10.04 -35.75 -11.20
C ARG A 384 -9.16 -35.14 -10.09
N GLY A 385 -9.06 -33.81 -10.09
CA GLY A 385 -8.10 -33.14 -9.22
C GLY A 385 -8.59 -32.85 -7.81
N GLY A 386 -9.89 -32.97 -7.55
CA GLY A 386 -10.49 -32.66 -6.26
C GLY A 386 -10.17 -31.23 -5.75
N PHE A 387 -10.38 -31.01 -4.45
CA PHE A 387 -10.15 -29.73 -3.77
C PHE A 387 -8.69 -29.25 -3.88
N ALA A 388 -7.71 -30.17 -3.74
CA ALA A 388 -6.30 -29.82 -3.72
C ALA A 388 -5.81 -29.23 -5.04
N VAL A 389 -6.21 -29.80 -6.18
CA VAL A 389 -5.83 -29.29 -7.51
C VAL A 389 -6.52 -27.95 -7.79
N SER A 390 -7.79 -27.81 -7.45
CA SER A 390 -8.51 -26.54 -7.58
C SER A 390 -7.86 -25.43 -6.76
N THR A 391 -7.44 -25.72 -5.53
CA THR A 391 -6.76 -24.78 -4.64
C THR A 391 -5.39 -24.39 -5.20
N SER A 392 -4.58 -25.37 -5.64
CA SER A 392 -3.25 -25.12 -6.21
C SER A 392 -3.32 -24.29 -7.49
N LEU A 393 -4.26 -24.59 -8.39
CA LEU A 393 -4.48 -23.82 -9.61
C LEU A 393 -4.94 -22.41 -9.29
N SER A 394 -5.89 -22.26 -8.36
CA SER A 394 -6.38 -20.94 -7.93
C SER A 394 -5.25 -20.09 -7.39
N PHE A 395 -4.42 -20.65 -6.52
CA PHE A 395 -3.29 -19.96 -5.94
C PHE A 395 -2.26 -19.54 -7.01
N GLY A 396 -1.94 -20.44 -7.96
CA GLY A 396 -1.01 -20.15 -9.05
C GLY A 396 -1.47 -19.00 -9.94
N PHE A 397 -2.73 -19.01 -10.40
CA PHE A 397 -3.28 -17.91 -11.22
C PHE A 397 -3.44 -16.62 -10.46
N PHE A 398 -3.83 -16.68 -9.18
CA PHE A 398 -3.88 -15.48 -8.35
C PHE A 398 -2.48 -14.87 -8.16
N LEU A 399 -1.47 -15.71 -7.87
CA LEU A 399 -0.10 -15.23 -7.69
C LEU A 399 0.42 -14.58 -8.96
N LEU A 400 0.18 -15.20 -10.13
CA LEU A 400 0.50 -14.62 -11.43
C LEU A 400 -0.16 -13.25 -11.62
N TYR A 401 -1.48 -13.16 -11.36
CA TYR A 401 -2.22 -11.90 -11.44
C TYR A 401 -1.63 -10.83 -10.52
N TYR A 402 -1.32 -11.20 -9.28
CA TYR A 402 -0.84 -10.26 -8.28
C TYR A 402 0.58 -9.76 -8.57
N VAL A 403 1.46 -10.62 -9.07
CA VAL A 403 2.80 -10.24 -9.53
C VAL A 403 2.71 -9.25 -10.69
N LEU A 404 1.84 -9.51 -11.67
CA LEU A 404 1.62 -8.58 -12.78
C LEU A 404 1.03 -7.25 -12.30
N LEU A 405 0.13 -7.27 -11.33
CA LEU A 405 -0.49 -6.08 -10.76
C LEU A 405 0.53 -5.21 -10.02
N ILE A 406 1.35 -5.81 -9.15
CA ILE A 406 2.42 -5.10 -8.42
C ILE A 406 3.48 -4.57 -9.40
N GLY A 407 3.88 -5.39 -10.38
CA GLY A 407 4.82 -4.97 -11.42
C GLY A 407 4.30 -3.77 -12.21
N GLY A 408 3.03 -3.80 -12.60
CA GLY A 408 2.37 -2.69 -13.28
C GLY A 408 2.28 -1.42 -12.43
N GLU A 409 1.99 -1.55 -11.13
CA GLU A 409 2.01 -0.46 -10.16
C GLU A 409 3.38 0.20 -10.07
N GLU A 410 4.43 -0.59 -9.86
CA GLU A 410 5.80 -0.08 -9.73
C GLU A 410 6.29 0.63 -10.99
N LEU A 411 5.98 0.09 -12.18
CA LEU A 411 6.32 0.71 -13.45
C LEU A 411 5.57 2.04 -13.67
N ALA A 412 4.30 2.10 -13.26
CA ALA A 412 3.49 3.32 -13.33
C ALA A 412 3.97 4.39 -12.33
N ASP A 413 4.33 4.00 -11.11
CA ASP A 413 4.86 4.90 -10.09
C ASP A 413 6.23 5.49 -10.48
N ARG A 414 7.02 4.75 -11.29
CA ARG A 414 8.28 5.22 -11.87
C ARG A 414 8.11 6.04 -13.16
N ASN A 415 6.90 6.31 -13.61
CA ASN A 415 6.59 6.97 -14.87
C ASN A 415 7.10 6.23 -16.14
N GLN A 416 7.36 4.92 -16.07
CA GLN A 416 7.79 4.12 -17.20
C GLN A 416 6.64 3.68 -18.09
N VAL A 417 5.46 3.48 -17.46
CA VAL A 417 4.22 3.08 -18.13
C VAL A 417 3.07 3.97 -17.64
N SER A 418 2.08 4.22 -18.50
CA SER A 418 0.88 4.95 -18.04
C SER A 418 0.14 4.15 -16.95
N PRO A 419 -0.43 4.80 -15.92
CA PRO A 419 -1.18 4.13 -14.85
C PRO A 419 -2.31 3.24 -15.35
N GLU A 420 -2.95 3.64 -16.44
CA GLU A 420 -4.02 2.87 -17.09
C GLU A 420 -3.51 1.52 -17.58
N ILE A 421 -2.42 1.52 -18.38
CA ILE A 421 -1.82 0.29 -18.89
C ILE A 421 -1.30 -0.55 -17.72
N GLY A 422 -0.57 0.03 -16.78
CA GLY A 422 -0.01 -0.68 -15.63
C GLY A 422 -1.07 -1.46 -14.84
N MET A 423 -2.23 -0.84 -14.60
CA MET A 423 -3.29 -1.43 -13.77
C MET A 423 -4.24 -2.36 -14.55
N TRP A 424 -4.39 -2.21 -15.88
CA TRP A 424 -5.29 -3.04 -16.68
C TRP A 424 -4.58 -4.14 -17.46
N ALA A 425 -3.26 -4.08 -17.64
CA ALA A 425 -2.49 -5.13 -18.30
C ALA A 425 -2.67 -6.52 -17.68
N PRO A 426 -2.68 -6.71 -16.34
CA PRO A 426 -2.96 -8.01 -15.74
C PRO A 426 -4.31 -8.59 -16.16
N ASN A 427 -5.34 -7.74 -16.20
CA ASN A 427 -6.68 -8.13 -16.63
C ASN A 427 -6.71 -8.52 -18.10
N LEU A 428 -6.00 -7.81 -18.95
CA LEU A 428 -5.91 -8.11 -20.38
C LEU A 428 -5.21 -9.45 -20.63
N VAL A 429 -4.12 -9.72 -19.94
CA VAL A 429 -3.40 -11.02 -20.01
C VAL A 429 -4.33 -12.15 -19.59
N LEU A 430 -5.01 -12.03 -18.46
CA LEU A 430 -5.96 -13.05 -18.00
C LEU A 430 -7.15 -13.23 -18.97
N MET A 431 -7.65 -12.15 -19.57
CA MET A 431 -8.71 -12.19 -20.56
C MET A 431 -8.29 -13.03 -21.76
N ILE A 432 -7.10 -12.82 -22.30
CA ILE A 432 -6.56 -13.58 -23.43
C ILE A 432 -6.46 -15.07 -23.06
N VAL A 433 -5.92 -15.39 -21.89
CA VAL A 433 -5.81 -16.77 -21.42
C VAL A 433 -7.19 -17.41 -21.24
N ALA A 434 -8.15 -16.69 -20.62
CA ALA A 434 -9.50 -17.18 -20.42
C ALA A 434 -10.22 -17.47 -21.74
N LEU A 435 -10.12 -16.55 -22.71
CA LEU A 435 -10.71 -16.73 -24.04
C LEU A 435 -10.12 -17.93 -24.78
N TYR A 436 -8.79 -18.09 -24.72
CA TYR A 436 -8.12 -19.27 -25.27
C TYR A 436 -8.63 -20.58 -24.66
N LEU A 437 -8.76 -20.65 -23.34
CA LEU A 437 -9.24 -21.83 -22.63
C LEU A 437 -10.73 -22.12 -22.95
N ILE A 438 -11.58 -21.09 -23.02
CA ILE A 438 -12.97 -21.24 -23.40
C ILE A 438 -13.08 -21.81 -24.83
N LEU A 439 -12.33 -21.25 -25.79
CA LEU A 439 -12.35 -21.73 -27.18
C LEU A 439 -11.89 -23.20 -27.29
N ASN A 440 -10.87 -23.61 -26.53
CA ASN A 440 -10.42 -24.99 -26.49
C ASN A 440 -11.47 -25.92 -25.86
N THR A 441 -12.13 -25.48 -24.79
CA THR A 441 -13.21 -26.25 -24.14
C THR A 441 -14.43 -26.40 -25.06
N ILE A 442 -14.77 -25.37 -25.86
CA ILE A 442 -15.86 -25.45 -26.84
C ILE A 442 -15.50 -26.42 -27.97
N ARG A 443 -14.25 -26.38 -28.47
CA ARG A 443 -13.81 -27.23 -29.60
C ARG A 443 -13.40 -28.65 -29.19
N GLU A 444 -13.50 -28.99 -27.91
CA GLU A 444 -13.08 -30.30 -27.34
C GLU A 444 -11.63 -30.69 -27.65
N ARG A 445 -10.78 -29.72 -27.94
CA ARG A 445 -9.35 -29.95 -28.15
C ARG A 445 -8.65 -30.10 -26.79
N ALA A 446 -7.78 -31.10 -26.67
CA ALA A 446 -6.90 -31.21 -25.53
C ALA A 446 -6.01 -29.93 -25.45
N PRO A 447 -5.84 -29.33 -24.28
CA PRO A 447 -4.95 -28.18 -24.14
C PRO A 447 -3.55 -28.61 -24.54
N ILE A 448 -2.80 -27.69 -25.14
CA ILE A 448 -1.36 -27.88 -25.40
C ILE A 448 -0.71 -28.17 -24.04
N SER A 449 -0.23 -29.40 -23.87
CA SER A 449 0.44 -29.74 -22.61
C SER A 449 1.73 -28.93 -22.56
N ILE A 450 1.85 -28.03 -21.60
CA ILE A 450 3.07 -27.24 -21.36
C ILE A 450 4.27 -28.19 -21.15
N LEU A 451 4.02 -29.39 -20.62
CA LEU A 451 5.01 -30.49 -20.52
C LEU A 451 5.53 -31.01 -21.86
N SER A 452 4.77 -30.87 -22.97
CA SER A 452 5.28 -31.27 -24.29
C SER A 452 6.33 -30.31 -24.86
N PHE A 453 6.31 -29.07 -24.42
CA PHE A 453 7.33 -28.07 -24.81
C PHE A 453 8.68 -28.36 -24.14
N PHE A 454 8.67 -28.82 -22.88
CA PHE A 454 9.89 -29.22 -22.17
C PHE A 454 10.46 -30.57 -22.63
N LYS A 455 9.62 -31.43 -23.20
CA LYS A 455 10.04 -32.73 -23.70
C LYS A 455 10.68 -32.70 -25.11
N LYS A 456 10.45 -31.58 -25.86
CA LYS A 456 10.99 -31.40 -27.21
C LYS A 456 12.41 -30.78 -27.24
N GLY A 457 12.94 -30.36 -26.09
CA GLY A 457 14.31 -29.85 -25.94
C GLY A 457 15.34 -30.84 -25.42
N SER A 458 14.97 -32.16 -25.32
CA SER A 458 15.82 -33.23 -24.80
C SER A 458 16.00 -34.39 -25.80
N ASN A 459 16.08 -34.07 -27.09
CA ASN A 459 16.58 -34.98 -28.11
C ASN A 459 17.64 -34.29 -28.94
#